data_7c44fc48ad0248b6e5cb413b3484ba0f
#
_entry.id   7c44fc48ad0248b6e5cb413b3484ba0f
#
_cell.length_a   1.000
_cell.length_b   1.000
_cell.length_c   1.000
_cell.angle_alpha   90.00
_cell.angle_beta   90.00
_cell.angle_gamma   90.00
#
_symmetry.space_group_name_H-M   'P 1'
#
loop_
_entity.id
_entity.type
_entity.pdbx_description
1 polymer ?
#
loop_
_entity_poly.entity_id
_entity_poly.type
_entity_poly.pdbx_seq_one_letter_code
_entity_poly.pdbx_strand_id
1 'polypeptide(L)'
;MDDMKTILDAAARQNLPLDLLFDGTEPGYAGRLLGTRRVGDAEGLAIEVGSEGAPKVVSVARVRVVVDRVLHEFAVPVVRRIDDPLPVLLTTYPAEIHTVERRSQVRVAPTSALRLRVAVTVAGAWIPVALHNISLNGAAFSSPDIGRFAVGHSVARIELTLDDGVPIVTSGTVRNVYTIRYPREVGPVYGIQWGKLSAADRARLTAYINARRPAAG
;
A
#
# COMPACT_ATOMS: atom_id res chain seq x y z
N MET A 1 10.45 7.93 23.22
CA MET A 1 11.73 7.48 22.61
C MET A 1 11.77 5.96 22.41
N ASP A 2 11.17 5.17 23.29
CA ASP A 2 11.11 3.70 23.14
C ASP A 2 10.32 3.22 21.91
N ASP A 3 9.27 3.95 21.54
CA ASP A 3 8.38 3.58 20.42
C ASP A 3 9.09 3.71 19.05
N MET A 4 9.85 4.78 18.85
CA MET A 4 10.62 5.03 17.62
C MET A 4 11.67 3.94 17.36
N LYS A 5 12.45 3.61 18.37
CA LYS A 5 13.47 2.57 18.27
C LYS A 5 12.83 1.22 17.95
N THR A 6 11.74 0.90 18.60
CA THR A 6 10.98 -0.34 18.35
C THR A 6 10.51 -0.44 16.91
N ILE A 7 9.97 0.64 16.33
CA ILE A 7 9.53 0.70 14.93
C ILE A 7 10.72 0.48 13.96
N LEU A 8 11.83 1.19 14.18
CA LEU A 8 13.01 1.08 13.33
C LEU A 8 13.66 -0.30 13.42
N ASP A 9 13.78 -0.85 14.63
CA ASP A 9 14.31 -2.20 14.85
C ASP A 9 13.43 -3.27 14.23
N ALA A 10 12.11 -3.12 14.28
CA ALA A 10 11.17 -4.02 13.62
C ALA A 10 11.32 -3.93 12.08
N ALA A 11 11.40 -2.72 11.53
CA ALA A 11 11.60 -2.50 10.10
C ALA A 11 12.89 -3.16 9.60
N ALA A 12 13.99 -3.01 10.33
CA ALA A 12 15.28 -3.59 9.98
C ALA A 12 15.27 -5.13 10.12
N ARG A 13 14.83 -5.66 11.27
CA ARG A 13 14.84 -7.11 11.54
C ARG A 13 13.92 -7.89 10.60
N GLN A 14 12.76 -7.35 10.28
CA GLN A 14 11.79 -7.99 9.38
C GLN A 14 12.09 -7.69 7.91
N ASN A 15 13.16 -6.95 7.61
CA ASN A 15 13.54 -6.54 6.25
C ASN A 15 12.35 -5.91 5.49
N LEU A 16 11.61 -5.02 6.17
CA LEU A 16 10.42 -4.43 5.59
C LEU A 16 10.77 -3.47 4.44
N PRO A 17 9.98 -3.46 3.36
CA PRO A 17 10.18 -2.54 2.27
C PRO A 17 9.92 -1.10 2.75
N LEU A 18 10.82 -0.20 2.38
CA LEU A 18 10.66 1.24 2.56
C LEU A 18 10.21 1.87 1.24
N ASP A 19 9.38 2.90 1.37
CA ASP A 19 9.08 3.83 0.28
C ASP A 19 9.83 5.14 0.55
N LEU A 20 10.79 5.46 -0.30
CA LEU A 20 11.69 6.59 -0.13
C LEU A 20 11.27 7.70 -1.08
N LEU A 21 10.99 8.87 -0.52
CA LEU A 21 10.64 10.07 -1.27
C LEU A 21 11.78 11.08 -1.07
N PHE A 22 12.36 11.52 -2.16
CA PHE A 22 13.36 12.58 -2.18
C PHE A 22 12.71 13.88 -2.63
N ASP A 23 13.18 15.01 -2.14
CA ASP A 23 12.59 16.32 -2.45
C ASP A 23 12.44 16.53 -3.97
N GLY A 24 11.19 16.78 -4.39
CA GLY A 24 10.86 17.03 -5.79
C GLY A 24 10.80 15.80 -6.69
N THR A 25 10.89 14.58 -6.14
CA THR A 25 10.80 13.33 -6.93
C THR A 25 9.52 12.57 -6.64
N GLU A 26 8.71 12.36 -7.68
CA GLU A 26 7.71 11.31 -7.76
C GLU A 26 7.92 10.54 -9.07
N PRO A 27 7.86 9.20 -9.09
CA PRO A 27 7.47 8.29 -8.01
C PRO A 27 8.57 8.08 -6.97
N GLY A 28 8.17 7.54 -5.80
CA GLY A 28 9.09 7.13 -4.73
C GLY A 28 9.99 5.94 -5.13
N TYR A 29 11.08 5.78 -4.42
CA TYR A 29 12.05 4.71 -4.62
C TYR A 29 11.89 3.62 -3.57
N ALA A 30 12.00 2.37 -3.98
CA ALA A 30 12.03 1.27 -3.03
C ALA A 30 13.37 1.23 -2.29
N GLY A 31 13.32 0.91 -1.01
CA GLY A 31 14.52 0.72 -0.20
C GLY A 31 14.29 -0.25 0.94
N ARG A 32 15.31 -0.42 1.78
CA ARG A 32 15.20 -1.17 3.03
C ARG A 32 16.12 -0.59 4.09
N LEU A 33 15.71 -0.71 5.36
CA LEU A 33 16.52 -0.30 6.49
C LEU A 33 17.52 -1.42 6.82
N LEU A 34 18.80 -1.10 6.75
CA LEU A 34 19.88 -2.02 7.14
C LEU A 34 20.14 -2.01 8.65
N GLY A 35 19.61 -1.02 9.37
CA GLY A 35 19.74 -0.83 10.80
C GLY A 35 20.38 0.49 11.18
N THR A 36 20.67 0.62 12.47
CA THR A 36 21.39 1.78 12.99
C THR A 36 22.90 1.65 12.76
N ARG A 37 23.55 2.78 12.54
CA ARG A 37 25.02 2.88 12.35
C ARG A 37 25.55 4.15 12.99
N ARG A 38 26.82 4.13 13.33
CA ARG A 38 27.51 5.35 13.73
C ARG A 38 27.79 6.20 12.50
N VAL A 39 27.33 7.45 12.51
CA VAL A 39 27.51 8.43 11.44
C VAL A 39 28.15 9.67 12.06
N GLY A 40 29.45 9.82 11.86
CA GLY A 40 30.26 10.77 12.67
C GLY A 40 30.26 10.38 14.13
N ASP A 41 29.92 11.32 15.00
CA ASP A 41 29.87 11.12 16.46
C ASP A 41 28.48 10.73 16.97
N ALA A 42 27.49 10.64 16.10
CA ALA A 42 26.10 10.34 16.44
C ALA A 42 25.62 8.99 15.89
N GLU A 43 24.52 8.50 16.45
CA GLU A 43 23.78 7.38 15.89
C GLU A 43 22.93 7.87 14.70
N GLY A 44 22.87 7.07 13.66
CA GLY A 44 22.09 7.33 12.45
C GLY A 44 21.56 6.05 11.84
N LEU A 45 20.94 6.14 10.67
CA LEU A 45 20.39 5.01 9.94
C LEU A 45 21.20 4.72 8.66
N ALA A 46 21.33 3.43 8.34
CA ALA A 46 21.78 2.97 7.04
C ALA A 46 20.57 2.46 6.23
N ILE A 47 20.31 3.09 5.11
CA ILE A 47 19.15 2.79 4.24
C ILE A 47 19.69 2.41 2.87
N GLU A 48 19.45 1.17 2.45
CA GLU A 48 19.71 0.74 1.09
C GLU A 48 18.63 1.27 0.15
N VAL A 49 19.00 1.77 -1.01
CA VAL A 49 18.09 2.28 -2.04
C VAL A 49 18.11 1.35 -3.24
N GLY A 50 16.94 1.02 -3.77
CA GLY A 50 16.83 0.25 -5.01
C GLY A 50 17.54 0.99 -6.15
N SER A 51 18.25 0.23 -6.97
CA SER A 51 19.32 0.70 -7.86
C SER A 51 18.92 1.58 -9.03
N GLU A 52 17.67 1.60 -9.46
CA GLU A 52 17.27 2.31 -10.69
C GLU A 52 16.79 3.73 -10.41
N GLY A 53 17.55 4.70 -10.95
CA GLY A 53 17.11 6.10 -11.05
C GLY A 53 17.19 6.94 -9.77
N ALA A 54 17.68 6.40 -8.66
CA ALA A 54 17.80 7.17 -7.43
C ALA A 54 18.73 8.38 -7.60
N PRO A 55 18.32 9.60 -7.19
CA PRO A 55 19.11 10.80 -7.37
C PRO A 55 20.46 10.67 -6.66
N LYS A 56 21.54 11.11 -7.33
CA LYS A 56 22.90 11.05 -6.77
C LYS A 56 23.12 12.01 -5.62
N VAL A 57 22.40 13.11 -5.61
CA VAL A 57 22.47 14.16 -4.58
C VAL A 57 21.12 14.22 -3.88
N VAL A 58 21.10 13.89 -2.61
CA VAL A 58 19.91 13.90 -1.76
C VAL A 58 20.30 14.56 -0.44
N SER A 59 19.57 15.59 -0.04
CA SER A 59 19.77 16.28 1.23
C SER A 59 18.88 15.74 2.33
N VAL A 60 17.64 15.40 1.99
CA VAL A 60 16.65 14.83 2.92
C VAL A 60 15.94 13.66 2.26
N ALA A 61 15.81 12.58 2.98
CA ALA A 61 14.97 11.46 2.60
C ALA A 61 13.72 11.42 3.50
N ARG A 62 12.54 11.44 2.89
CA ARG A 62 11.30 11.10 3.58
C ARG A 62 11.07 9.61 3.41
N VAL A 63 10.93 8.93 4.51
CA VAL A 63 10.85 7.47 4.59
C VAL A 63 9.45 7.07 5.04
N ARG A 64 8.86 6.12 4.34
CA ARG A 64 7.60 5.47 4.73
C ARG A 64 7.83 3.98 4.93
N VAL A 65 7.32 3.45 6.01
CA VAL A 65 7.39 2.02 6.32
C VAL A 65 6.08 1.55 6.96
N VAL A 66 5.69 0.32 6.65
CA VAL A 66 4.53 -0.31 7.31
C VAL A 66 5.04 -1.34 8.31
N VAL A 67 4.84 -1.06 9.59
CA VAL A 67 5.14 -1.98 10.69
C VAL A 67 3.81 -2.35 11.34
N ASP A 68 3.56 -3.64 11.54
CA ASP A 68 2.33 -4.16 12.14
C ASP A 68 1.03 -3.57 11.54
N ARG A 69 1.02 -3.40 10.21
CA ARG A 69 -0.08 -2.81 9.42
C ARG A 69 -0.29 -1.31 9.61
N VAL A 70 0.54 -0.66 10.39
CA VAL A 70 0.52 0.78 10.61
C VAL A 70 1.57 1.44 9.71
N LEU A 71 1.19 2.49 8.99
CA LEU A 71 2.12 3.27 8.21
C LEU A 71 2.80 4.29 9.12
N HIS A 72 4.12 4.27 9.10
CA HIS A 72 4.97 5.25 9.76
C HIS A 72 5.69 6.08 8.69
N GLU A 73 5.77 7.37 8.93
CA GLU A 73 6.50 8.31 8.06
C GLU A 73 7.45 9.15 8.92
N PHE A 74 8.68 9.33 8.42
CA PHE A 74 9.66 10.20 9.04
C PHE A 74 10.59 10.81 7.99
N ALA A 75 11.21 11.94 8.32
CA ALA A 75 12.20 12.58 7.48
C ALA A 75 13.58 12.51 8.14
N VAL A 76 14.59 12.25 7.35
CA VAL A 76 15.99 12.15 7.82
C VAL A 76 16.93 12.91 6.89
N PRO A 77 17.75 13.82 7.40
CA PRO A 77 18.86 14.38 6.66
C PRO A 77 19.83 13.29 6.21
N VAL A 78 20.22 13.33 4.94
CA VAL A 78 21.24 12.42 4.39
C VAL A 78 22.60 13.05 4.62
N VAL A 79 23.43 12.32 5.36
CA VAL A 79 24.81 12.76 5.69
C VAL A 79 25.79 12.32 4.60
N ARG A 80 25.62 11.09 4.11
CA ARG A 80 26.51 10.51 3.13
C ARG A 80 25.77 9.47 2.29
N ARG A 81 26.14 9.36 1.01
CA ARG A 81 25.79 8.26 0.12
C ARG A 81 27.03 7.42 -0.19
N ILE A 82 26.84 6.10 -0.21
CA ILE A 82 27.84 5.11 -0.59
C ILE A 82 27.23 4.33 -1.77
N ASP A 83 27.96 4.20 -2.88
CA ASP A 83 27.44 3.61 -4.11
C ASP A 83 28.07 2.24 -4.45
N ASP A 84 28.76 1.59 -3.53
CA ASP A 84 29.44 0.31 -3.78
C ASP A 84 29.14 -0.70 -2.65
N PRO A 85 28.64 -1.91 -2.97
CA PRO A 85 28.15 -2.38 -4.29
C PRO A 85 26.72 -1.91 -4.61
N LEU A 86 25.95 -1.49 -3.62
CA LEU A 86 24.60 -0.98 -3.73
C LEU A 86 24.51 0.42 -3.12
N PRO A 87 23.62 1.29 -3.62
CA PRO A 87 23.43 2.60 -3.04
C PRO A 87 22.91 2.51 -1.60
N VAL A 88 23.69 3.04 -0.65
CA VAL A 88 23.31 3.15 0.75
C VAL A 88 23.35 4.61 1.18
N LEU A 89 22.29 5.09 1.78
CA LEU A 89 22.22 6.38 2.43
C LEU A 89 22.57 6.22 3.90
N LEU A 90 23.56 6.95 4.36
CA LEU A 90 23.81 7.17 5.79
C LEU A 90 23.09 8.47 6.17
N THR A 91 22.19 8.39 7.11
CA THR A 91 21.35 9.50 7.55
C THR A 91 21.55 9.78 9.03
N THR A 92 21.10 10.92 9.50
CA THR A 92 20.93 11.12 10.93
C THR A 92 19.83 10.18 11.47
N TYR A 93 19.73 10.07 12.78
CA TYR A 93 18.58 9.44 13.42
C TYR A 93 17.36 10.36 13.26
N PRO A 94 16.15 9.85 13.01
CA PRO A 94 14.97 10.70 12.87
C PRO A 94 14.66 11.43 14.18
N ALA A 95 14.29 12.69 14.09
CA ALA A 95 13.87 13.47 15.25
C ALA A 95 12.50 13.00 15.76
N GLU A 96 11.63 12.59 14.84
CA GLU A 96 10.27 12.15 15.12
C GLU A 96 9.81 11.13 14.07
N ILE A 97 8.89 10.26 14.48
CA ILE A 97 8.16 9.34 13.58
C ILE A 97 6.67 9.62 13.72
N HIS A 98 6.05 9.92 12.60
CA HIS A 98 4.60 10.12 12.56
C HIS A 98 3.90 8.82 12.16
N THR A 99 2.89 8.47 12.93
CA THR A 99 1.94 7.43 12.51
C THR A 99 0.93 8.04 11.56
N VAL A 100 0.91 7.55 10.33
CA VAL A 100 -0.01 8.03 9.31
C VAL A 100 -1.17 7.05 9.19
N GLU A 101 -2.31 7.42 9.73
CA GLU A 101 -3.52 6.65 9.54
C GLU A 101 -4.08 6.86 8.13
N ARG A 102 -3.51 6.16 7.16
CA ARG A 102 -3.92 6.22 5.74
C ARG A 102 -5.30 5.66 5.49
N ARG A 103 -5.81 4.86 6.41
CA ARG A 103 -7.03 4.08 6.19
C ARG A 103 -8.13 4.54 7.11
N SER A 104 -8.96 5.43 6.62
CA SER A 104 -10.23 5.77 7.30
C SER A 104 -11.22 4.60 7.37
N GLN A 105 -10.91 3.48 6.70
CA GLN A 105 -11.81 2.33 6.57
C GLN A 105 -11.10 1.00 6.78
N VAL A 106 -11.72 0.16 7.57
CA VAL A 106 -11.30 -1.23 7.76
C VAL A 106 -11.37 -1.98 6.44
N ARG A 107 -10.34 -2.77 6.16
CA ARG A 107 -10.31 -3.71 5.05
C ARG A 107 -10.33 -5.13 5.58
N VAL A 108 -11.15 -5.96 4.97
CA VAL A 108 -11.24 -7.38 5.32
C VAL A 108 -10.82 -8.25 4.14
N ALA A 109 -10.24 -9.41 4.43
CA ALA A 109 -9.97 -10.41 3.42
C ALA A 109 -11.28 -10.98 2.88
N PRO A 110 -11.35 -11.32 1.58
CA PRO A 110 -12.52 -11.96 1.01
C PRO A 110 -12.68 -13.39 1.54
N THR A 111 -13.92 -13.83 1.69
CA THR A 111 -14.24 -15.26 1.86
C THR A 111 -14.24 -15.96 0.52
N SER A 112 -14.25 -17.30 0.53
CA SER A 112 -14.41 -18.09 -0.69
C SER A 112 -15.77 -17.91 -1.37
N ALA A 113 -16.77 -17.43 -0.66
CA ALA A 113 -18.12 -17.17 -1.18
C ALA A 113 -18.23 -15.79 -1.86
N LEU A 114 -17.41 -14.81 -1.42
CA LEU A 114 -17.42 -13.46 -1.98
C LEU A 114 -16.96 -13.46 -3.46
N ARG A 115 -17.75 -12.87 -4.34
CA ARG A 115 -17.45 -12.76 -5.77
C ARG A 115 -17.43 -11.30 -6.20
N LEU A 116 -16.45 -10.96 -7.04
CA LEU A 116 -16.37 -9.67 -7.71
C LEU A 116 -16.28 -9.88 -9.22
N ARG A 117 -17.13 -9.18 -9.96
CA ARG A 117 -17.06 -9.09 -11.43
C ARG A 117 -17.04 -7.63 -11.83
N VAL A 118 -16.28 -7.30 -12.85
CA VAL A 118 -16.16 -5.94 -13.36
C VAL A 118 -16.38 -5.89 -14.86
N ALA A 119 -16.94 -4.78 -15.36
CA ALA A 119 -16.97 -4.49 -16.79
C ALA A 119 -16.60 -3.01 -17.00
N VAL A 120 -15.73 -2.75 -17.98
CA VAL A 120 -15.24 -1.40 -18.27
C VAL A 120 -16.35 -0.50 -18.81
N THR A 121 -17.21 -1.05 -19.65
CA THR A 121 -18.39 -0.34 -20.19
C THR A 121 -19.68 -1.00 -19.75
N VAL A 122 -20.79 -0.27 -19.82
CA VAL A 122 -22.11 -0.78 -19.39
C VAL A 122 -22.53 -2.04 -20.16
N ALA A 123 -22.26 -2.09 -21.45
CA ALA A 123 -22.54 -3.24 -22.32
C ALA A 123 -21.32 -4.18 -22.48
N GLY A 124 -20.23 -3.89 -21.78
CA GLY A 124 -18.99 -4.67 -21.90
C GLY A 124 -19.08 -6.06 -21.28
N ALA A 125 -18.23 -6.95 -21.79
CA ALA A 125 -18.08 -8.28 -21.21
C ALA A 125 -17.58 -8.19 -19.75
N TRP A 126 -18.00 -9.16 -18.94
CA TRP A 126 -17.50 -9.32 -17.59
C TRP A 126 -16.05 -9.81 -17.63
N ILE A 127 -15.20 -9.16 -16.82
CA ILE A 127 -13.80 -9.50 -16.66
C ILE A 127 -13.67 -10.27 -15.36
N PRO A 128 -13.11 -11.49 -15.38
CA PRO A 128 -12.83 -12.23 -14.17
C PRO A 128 -11.72 -11.53 -13.38
N VAL A 129 -11.92 -11.40 -12.07
CA VAL A 129 -10.97 -10.77 -11.17
C VAL A 129 -10.82 -11.59 -9.91
N ALA A 130 -9.61 -11.58 -9.34
CA ALA A 130 -9.33 -12.14 -8.03
C ALA A 130 -9.34 -11.02 -6.98
N LEU A 131 -10.27 -11.09 -6.04
CA LEU A 131 -10.41 -10.11 -4.97
C LEU A 131 -9.36 -10.34 -3.89
N HIS A 132 -8.64 -9.29 -3.49
CA HIS A 132 -7.62 -9.33 -2.43
C HIS A 132 -8.14 -8.79 -1.10
N ASN A 133 -8.89 -7.71 -1.12
CA ASN A 133 -9.52 -7.13 0.06
C ASN A 133 -10.69 -6.24 -0.32
N ILE A 134 -11.54 -5.96 0.67
CA ILE A 134 -12.72 -5.12 0.52
C ILE A 134 -12.90 -4.21 1.72
N SER A 135 -13.45 -3.01 1.48
CA SER A 135 -13.81 -2.01 2.49
C SER A 135 -15.12 -1.32 2.10
N LEU A 136 -15.65 -0.47 2.98
CA LEU A 136 -16.83 0.34 2.68
C LEU A 136 -16.67 1.30 1.50
N ASN A 137 -15.44 1.67 1.17
CA ASN A 137 -15.17 2.66 0.12
C ASN A 137 -14.61 2.04 -1.17
N GLY A 138 -14.24 0.76 -1.16
CA GLY A 138 -13.64 0.14 -2.33
C GLY A 138 -13.10 -1.27 -2.09
N ALA A 139 -12.44 -1.79 -3.11
CA ALA A 139 -11.78 -3.10 -3.06
C ALA A 139 -10.43 -3.06 -3.76
N ALA A 140 -9.61 -4.05 -3.49
CA ALA A 140 -8.42 -4.36 -4.28
C ALA A 140 -8.60 -5.71 -4.96
N PHE A 141 -8.29 -5.77 -6.25
CA PHE A 141 -8.39 -6.98 -7.06
C PHE A 141 -7.25 -7.07 -8.07
N SER A 142 -6.92 -8.27 -8.50
CA SER A 142 -6.08 -8.52 -9.66
C SER A 142 -6.89 -9.07 -10.83
N SER A 143 -6.39 -8.83 -12.04
CA SER A 143 -6.97 -9.36 -13.26
C SER A 143 -5.89 -10.02 -14.10
N PRO A 144 -6.18 -11.12 -14.81
CA PRO A 144 -5.25 -11.72 -15.76
C PRO A 144 -4.96 -10.79 -16.96
N ASP A 145 -5.85 -9.84 -17.24
CA ASP A 145 -5.69 -8.85 -18.31
C ASP A 145 -4.79 -7.69 -17.85
N ILE A 146 -3.48 -7.90 -17.92
CA ILE A 146 -2.46 -6.92 -17.57
C ILE A 146 -2.62 -5.64 -18.41
N GLY A 147 -2.60 -4.47 -17.75
CA GLY A 147 -2.66 -3.17 -18.42
C GLY A 147 -4.04 -2.68 -18.84
N ARG A 148 -5.10 -3.44 -18.54
CA ARG A 148 -6.47 -3.08 -18.91
C ARG A 148 -7.03 -1.89 -18.12
N PHE A 149 -6.51 -1.68 -16.92
CA PHE A 149 -6.95 -0.60 -16.03
C PHE A 149 -5.79 0.34 -15.71
N ALA A 150 -6.02 1.62 -15.86
CA ALA A 150 -5.10 2.68 -15.42
C ALA A 150 -5.70 3.48 -14.27
N VAL A 151 -4.88 4.19 -13.52
CA VAL A 151 -5.35 5.14 -12.51
C VAL A 151 -6.26 6.18 -13.16
N GLY A 152 -7.41 6.45 -12.55
CA GLY A 152 -8.45 7.32 -13.10
C GLY A 152 -9.45 6.61 -14.01
N HIS A 153 -9.19 5.39 -14.45
CA HIS A 153 -10.15 4.64 -15.28
C HIS A 153 -11.46 4.43 -14.54
N SER A 154 -12.58 4.76 -15.23
CA SER A 154 -13.92 4.44 -14.76
C SER A 154 -14.29 3.01 -15.12
N VAL A 155 -14.76 2.26 -14.13
CA VAL A 155 -15.35 0.94 -14.30
C VAL A 155 -16.85 1.11 -14.23
N ALA A 156 -17.53 0.91 -15.39
CA ALA A 156 -18.93 1.25 -15.54
C ALA A 156 -19.86 0.33 -14.74
N ARG A 157 -19.48 -0.94 -14.60
CA ARG A 157 -20.26 -1.92 -13.85
C ARG A 157 -19.36 -2.77 -12.98
N ILE A 158 -19.75 -2.86 -11.73
CA ILE A 158 -19.14 -3.73 -10.72
C ILE A 158 -20.29 -4.50 -10.09
N GLU A 159 -20.16 -5.81 -10.05
CA GLU A 159 -21.07 -6.68 -9.33
C GLU A 159 -20.30 -7.37 -8.21
N LEU A 160 -20.69 -7.09 -6.99
CA LEU A 160 -20.17 -7.69 -5.78
C LEU A 160 -21.25 -8.56 -5.16
N THR A 161 -21.05 -9.87 -5.15
CA THR A 161 -21.96 -10.81 -4.51
C THR A 161 -21.41 -11.17 -3.14
N LEU A 162 -22.13 -10.80 -2.08
CA LEU A 162 -21.82 -11.14 -0.71
C LEU A 162 -22.23 -12.59 -0.41
N ASP A 163 -21.96 -13.05 0.83
CA ASP A 163 -22.27 -14.43 1.25
C ASP A 163 -23.76 -14.75 1.26
N ASP A 164 -24.63 -13.75 1.25
CA ASP A 164 -26.10 -13.89 1.13
C ASP A 164 -26.56 -14.18 -0.31
N GLY A 165 -25.63 -14.22 -1.25
CA GLY A 165 -25.92 -14.50 -2.66
C GLY A 165 -26.58 -13.35 -3.44
N VAL A 166 -26.89 -12.22 -2.79
CA VAL A 166 -27.54 -11.07 -3.44
C VAL A 166 -26.50 -10.10 -3.95
N PRO A 167 -26.46 -9.77 -5.26
CA PRO A 167 -25.47 -8.88 -5.81
C PRO A 167 -25.69 -7.42 -5.40
N ILE A 168 -24.60 -6.72 -5.12
CA ILE A 168 -24.53 -5.27 -5.07
C ILE A 168 -24.00 -4.81 -6.42
N VAL A 169 -24.74 -3.95 -7.11
CA VAL A 169 -24.36 -3.43 -8.42
C VAL A 169 -24.02 -1.95 -8.28
N THR A 170 -22.80 -1.58 -8.71
CA THR A 170 -22.33 -0.20 -8.67
C THR A 170 -21.37 0.06 -9.83
N SER A 171 -20.83 1.27 -9.88
CA SER A 171 -19.68 1.64 -10.71
C SER A 171 -18.46 1.86 -9.81
N GLY A 172 -17.34 2.25 -10.39
CA GLY A 172 -16.16 2.62 -9.60
C GLY A 172 -15.09 3.31 -10.42
N THR A 173 -14.06 3.76 -9.72
CA THR A 173 -12.88 4.38 -10.32
C THR A 173 -11.63 3.73 -9.79
N VAL A 174 -10.70 3.38 -10.67
CA VAL A 174 -9.38 2.88 -10.29
C VAL A 174 -8.59 4.03 -9.66
N ARG A 175 -8.15 3.87 -8.43
CA ARG A 175 -7.43 4.89 -7.65
C ARG A 175 -5.94 4.62 -7.54
N ASN A 176 -5.55 3.35 -7.62
CA ASN A 176 -4.15 2.97 -7.62
C ASN A 176 -3.95 1.65 -8.36
N VAL A 177 -2.72 1.48 -8.85
CA VAL A 177 -2.24 0.24 -9.46
C VAL A 177 -0.90 -0.06 -8.83
N TYR A 178 -0.71 -1.26 -8.33
CA TYR A 178 0.54 -1.69 -7.71
C TYR A 178 0.77 -3.18 -7.96
N THR A 179 2.01 -3.62 -7.85
CA THR A 179 2.39 -5.03 -8.01
C THR A 179 2.72 -5.64 -6.66
N ILE A 180 2.14 -6.79 -6.33
CA ILE A 180 2.55 -7.57 -5.17
C ILE A 180 3.69 -8.48 -5.61
N ARG A 181 4.88 -8.30 -5.01
CA ARG A 181 6.10 -9.04 -5.38
C ARG A 181 6.43 -10.19 -4.43
N TYR A 182 5.71 -10.36 -3.33
CA TYR A 182 6.02 -11.37 -2.32
C TYR A 182 4.75 -12.03 -1.79
N PRO A 183 4.75 -13.36 -1.53
CA PRO A 183 5.78 -14.40 -1.77
C PRO A 183 5.89 -14.86 -3.23
N ARG A 184 4.94 -14.49 -4.09
CA ARG A 184 4.97 -14.72 -5.53
C ARG A 184 4.56 -13.43 -6.23
N GLU A 185 5.18 -13.13 -7.35
CA GLU A 185 4.75 -12.01 -8.17
C GLU A 185 3.31 -12.27 -8.62
N VAL A 186 2.41 -11.50 -8.08
CA VAL A 186 1.02 -11.42 -8.55
C VAL A 186 1.00 -10.24 -9.51
N GLY A 187 0.45 -10.42 -10.69
CA GLY A 187 0.29 -9.34 -11.66
C GLY A 187 -0.32 -8.07 -11.03
N PRO A 188 -0.58 -7.03 -11.82
CA PRO A 188 -1.03 -5.74 -11.28
C PRO A 188 -2.28 -5.91 -10.41
N VAL A 189 -2.25 -5.31 -9.25
CA VAL A 189 -3.37 -5.19 -8.33
C VAL A 189 -3.96 -3.80 -8.47
N TYR A 190 -5.24 -3.74 -8.69
CA TYR A 190 -6.00 -2.52 -8.89
C TYR A 190 -6.79 -2.19 -7.64
N GLY A 191 -6.57 -1.01 -7.07
CA GLY A 191 -7.41 -0.45 -6.02
C GLY A 191 -8.55 0.35 -6.66
N ILE A 192 -9.80 -0.08 -6.42
CA ILE A 192 -10.98 0.60 -6.92
C ILE A 192 -11.75 1.27 -5.79
N GLN A 193 -12.22 2.47 -6.02
CA GLN A 193 -13.19 3.16 -5.18
C GLN A 193 -14.59 2.93 -5.75
N TRP A 194 -15.53 2.53 -4.89
CA TRP A 194 -16.94 2.40 -5.30
C TRP A 194 -17.51 3.73 -5.76
N GLY A 195 -18.38 3.69 -6.72
CA GLY A 195 -19.30 4.77 -7.04
C GLY A 195 -20.42 4.87 -5.98
N LYS A 196 -21.58 5.37 -6.38
CA LYS A 196 -22.71 5.50 -5.47
C LYS A 196 -23.30 4.13 -5.11
N LEU A 197 -23.32 3.80 -3.84
CA LEU A 197 -24.05 2.66 -3.30
C LEU A 197 -25.42 3.12 -2.79
N SER A 198 -26.46 2.28 -2.95
CA SER A 198 -27.73 2.50 -2.26
C SER A 198 -27.54 2.42 -0.74
N ALA A 199 -28.46 3.00 0.02
CA ALA A 199 -28.43 2.91 1.48
C ALA A 199 -28.51 1.45 1.96
N ALA A 200 -29.33 0.62 1.30
CA ALA A 200 -29.47 -0.80 1.59
C ALA A 200 -28.19 -1.57 1.30
N ASP A 201 -27.55 -1.35 0.14
CA ASP A 201 -26.28 -2.01 -0.21
C ASP A 201 -25.15 -1.59 0.71
N ARG A 202 -25.09 -0.32 1.07
CA ARG A 202 -24.11 0.17 2.06
C ARG A 202 -24.30 -0.49 3.41
N ALA A 203 -25.53 -0.64 3.88
CA ALA A 203 -25.83 -1.32 5.13
C ALA A 203 -25.40 -2.79 5.10
N ARG A 204 -25.71 -3.51 4.02
CA ARG A 204 -25.29 -4.91 3.82
C ARG A 204 -23.77 -5.05 3.80
N LEU A 205 -23.08 -4.19 3.05
CA LEU A 205 -21.62 -4.17 3.00
C LEU A 205 -21.00 -3.84 4.37
N THR A 206 -21.61 -2.93 5.12
CA THR A 206 -21.19 -2.60 6.49
C THR A 206 -21.31 -3.80 7.41
N ALA A 207 -22.44 -4.49 7.38
CA ALA A 207 -22.67 -5.70 8.18
C ALA A 207 -21.64 -6.79 7.83
N TYR A 208 -21.39 -7.01 6.52
CA TYR A 208 -20.39 -7.96 6.04
C TYR A 208 -18.99 -7.65 6.59
N ILE A 209 -18.55 -6.39 6.53
CA ILE A 209 -17.22 -5.96 6.99
C ILE A 209 -17.10 -6.07 8.51
N ASN A 210 -18.13 -5.63 9.25
CA ASN A 210 -18.12 -5.66 10.72
C ASN A 210 -18.05 -7.12 11.25
N ALA A 211 -18.76 -8.05 10.62
CA ALA A 211 -18.71 -9.46 10.99
C ALA A 211 -17.31 -10.10 10.80
N ARG A 212 -16.41 -9.45 10.04
CA ARG A 212 -15.07 -9.94 9.69
C ARG A 212 -13.95 -9.04 10.18
N ARG A 213 -14.32 -7.99 10.89
CA ARG A 213 -13.33 -7.12 11.52
C ARG A 213 -12.52 -7.93 12.52
N PRO A 214 -11.17 -7.94 12.45
CA PRO A 214 -10.36 -8.54 13.49
C PRO A 214 -10.76 -7.93 14.84
N ALA A 215 -10.87 -8.75 15.88
CA ALA A 215 -11.03 -8.22 17.22
C ALA A 215 -9.90 -7.23 17.49
N ALA A 216 -10.25 -6.05 18.01
CA ALA A 216 -9.23 -5.11 18.47
C ALA A 216 -8.46 -5.80 19.60
N GLY A 217 -7.21 -6.19 19.32
CA GLY A 217 -6.27 -6.70 20.30
C GLY A 217 -5.72 -5.57 21.14
#